data_d760bd061a72b902bd185e8bc0c28e8e
#
_entry.id   d760bd061a72b902bd185e8bc0c28e8e
#
_cell.length_a   1.000
_cell.length_b   1.000
_cell.length_c   1.000
_cell.angle_alpha   90.00
_cell.angle_beta   90.00
_cell.angle_gamma   90.00
#
_symmetry.space_group_name_H-M   'P 1'
#
loop_
_entity.id
_entity.type
_entity.pdbx_description
1 polymer ?
#
loop_
_entity_poly.entity_id
_entity_poly.type
_entity_poly.pdbx_seq_one_letter_code
_entity_poly.pdbx_strand_id
1 'polypeptide(L)'
;MKVIQTRSTLGLCLITLATLSTFALPTYASSHREAPFITQMPKVDGTDFYLFKSYEANKSQFVTLIANYVPLQDAYGGPNYFMMDPAAVYEIKIDNNGDSVEDLTYQFKFNNVNKDAKFNCVSIPLVVSGPGIANLDDANANVRESYSVSLITTKKGAGIKPGSKSSFLKRVKQSLNAPTQVKQAITQVGTNSPTFLKPLDNIGNKTIPDYAAYAAKHVYAVNIPGCSVPGRVFVGQRKESFVVNLGETFDLINLNPLGAVIGEKNDLEDKNVTSLAMEVPTACLTAGSEPVIGGWTTASLPQTRVLNDNVKDASSSKEVGNLTQVSRLGMPLVNEVIIGLKDKNKFNKSQPKDDVRDFGNYVVTPTLPVLIQALFGVPAPTFPRTDLVAAFATGIKGLNQPANVKPGEMVRLNTAIPATPLASQDPMGVLNLTDLAGFPNGRRLVDDVVDIELRVAEGILCTAGVKAATLALGVDTGCGTNVAADINGSAFTDGARSSNSQVSTEAFPYLLTPIAGSPNGTSN
;
A
#
# COMPACT_ATOMS: atom_id res chain seq x y z
N MET A 1 -61.79 31.56 32.46
CA MET A 1 -61.51 30.16 32.19
C MET A 1 -60.91 30.08 30.77
N LYS A 2 -59.61 29.97 30.64
CA LYS A 2 -58.93 29.77 29.35
C LYS A 2 -58.36 28.34 29.34
N VAL A 3 -58.84 27.52 28.45
CA VAL A 3 -58.35 26.18 28.20
C VAL A 3 -57.13 26.28 27.34
N ILE A 4 -55.99 25.80 27.83
CA ILE A 4 -54.72 25.66 27.10
C ILE A 4 -54.73 24.27 26.43
N GLN A 5 -54.77 24.22 25.11
CA GLN A 5 -54.51 23.00 24.34
C GLN A 5 -53.00 22.85 24.13
N THR A 6 -52.44 21.84 24.72
CA THR A 6 -51.12 21.31 24.37
C THR A 6 -51.22 20.46 23.11
N ARG A 7 -50.66 20.91 21.99
CA ARG A 7 -50.47 20.11 20.78
C ARG A 7 -49.11 19.44 20.83
N SER A 8 -49.14 18.13 20.69
CA SER A 8 -47.96 17.25 20.62
C SER A 8 -47.09 17.50 19.41
N THR A 9 -45.82 17.75 19.60
CA THR A 9 -44.76 17.84 18.58
C THR A 9 -44.19 16.44 18.23
N LEU A 10 -45.02 15.55 17.70
CA LEU A 10 -44.57 14.20 17.29
C LEU A 10 -44.88 13.91 15.80
N GLY A 11 -44.91 14.90 14.94
CA GLY A 11 -45.27 14.76 13.54
C GLY A 11 -44.29 15.30 12.52
N LEU A 12 -43.07 15.67 12.87
CA LEU A 12 -42.19 16.38 11.95
C LEU A 12 -40.85 15.67 11.64
N CYS A 13 -40.64 14.43 12.06
CA CYS A 13 -39.43 13.66 11.73
C CYS A 13 -39.60 12.59 10.64
N LEU A 14 -40.78 12.45 10.04
CA LEU A 14 -41.06 11.37 9.08
C LEU A 14 -41.27 11.85 7.63
N ILE A 15 -41.10 13.12 7.31
CA ILE A 15 -41.28 13.67 5.95
C ILE A 15 -39.98 14.16 5.31
N THR A 16 -38.86 14.15 6.00
CA THR A 16 -37.55 14.55 5.43
C THR A 16 -36.72 13.39 4.85
N LEU A 17 -37.25 12.17 4.80
CA LEU A 17 -36.54 11.00 4.23
C LEU A 17 -36.90 10.70 2.75
N ALA A 18 -37.78 11.47 2.13
CA ALA A 18 -38.28 11.16 0.79
C ALA A 18 -37.83 12.13 -0.33
N THR A 19 -36.93 13.09 -0.05
CA THR A 19 -36.47 14.03 -1.09
C THR A 19 -34.94 14.21 -1.17
N LEU A 20 -34.15 13.20 -0.72
CA LEU A 20 -32.69 13.19 -0.90
C LEU A 20 -32.23 12.24 -2.02
N SER A 21 -33.06 11.95 -2.98
CA SER A 21 -32.70 11.14 -4.14
C SER A 21 -32.50 12.01 -5.37
N THR A 22 -31.44 12.81 -5.46
CA THR A 22 -30.84 13.26 -6.74
C THR A 22 -29.66 14.21 -6.52
N PHE A 23 -28.61 13.80 -5.88
CA PHE A 23 -27.26 14.27 -6.19
C PHE A 23 -26.31 13.09 -5.98
N ALA A 24 -26.25 12.24 -6.98
CA ALA A 24 -25.13 11.32 -7.12
C ALA A 24 -23.89 12.15 -7.42
N LEU A 25 -23.17 12.55 -6.38
CA LEU A 25 -21.79 12.98 -6.54
C LEU A 25 -21.00 11.71 -6.88
N PRO A 26 -20.12 11.74 -7.89
CA PRO A 26 -19.27 10.60 -8.17
C PRO A 26 -18.40 10.33 -6.95
N THR A 27 -18.71 9.26 -6.22
CA THR A 27 -17.88 8.74 -5.14
C THR A 27 -16.76 7.96 -5.78
N TYR A 28 -15.57 8.55 -5.82
CA TYR A 28 -14.33 7.86 -6.16
C TYR A 28 -13.81 7.17 -4.92
N ALA A 29 -13.56 5.90 -4.99
CA ALA A 29 -13.20 5.12 -3.81
C ALA A 29 -12.17 4.03 -4.08
N SER A 30 -11.49 3.64 -3.07
CA SER A 30 -10.44 2.67 -2.76
C SER A 30 -9.07 3.29 -2.62
N SER A 31 -8.06 2.55 -2.08
CA SER A 31 -6.64 3.01 -1.92
C SER A 31 -6.10 3.74 -3.15
N HIS A 32 -6.92 3.93 -4.05
CA HIS A 32 -6.89 4.69 -5.26
C HIS A 32 -7.74 5.95 -5.01
N ARG A 33 -7.17 6.96 -4.32
CA ARG A 33 -7.80 8.26 -3.98
C ARG A 33 -8.80 8.21 -2.80
N GLU A 34 -8.58 7.35 -1.83
CA GLU A 34 -9.48 7.11 -0.70
C GLU A 34 -9.69 8.31 0.23
N ALA A 35 -8.74 9.24 0.28
CA ALA A 35 -8.80 10.40 1.17
C ALA A 35 -8.94 11.71 0.38
N PRO A 36 -9.68 12.71 0.91
CA PRO A 36 -9.96 13.96 0.18
C PRO A 36 -8.72 14.72 -0.31
N PHE A 37 -7.62 14.69 0.45
CA PHE A 37 -6.37 15.33 0.04
C PHE A 37 -5.67 14.54 -1.07
N ILE A 38 -5.55 13.23 -0.93
CA ILE A 38 -4.86 12.35 -1.89
C ILE A 38 -5.57 12.34 -3.24
N THR A 39 -6.89 12.44 -3.28
CA THR A 39 -7.66 12.58 -4.53
C THR A 39 -7.14 13.74 -5.40
N GLN A 40 -6.67 14.82 -4.78
CA GLN A 40 -6.13 15.98 -5.48
C GLN A 40 -4.64 15.84 -5.83
N MET A 41 -3.94 14.86 -5.26
CA MET A 41 -2.48 14.69 -5.35
C MET A 41 -2.09 13.25 -5.74
N PRO A 42 -2.56 12.72 -6.89
CA PRO A 42 -2.41 11.31 -7.24
C PRO A 42 -0.96 10.82 -7.35
N LYS A 43 0.00 11.72 -7.54
CA LYS A 43 1.43 11.34 -7.61
C LYS A 43 2.01 10.87 -6.28
N VAL A 44 1.38 11.20 -5.16
CA VAL A 44 1.80 10.80 -3.82
C VAL A 44 0.77 9.89 -3.14
N ASP A 45 -0.18 9.39 -3.90
CA ASP A 45 -1.17 8.43 -3.49
C ASP A 45 -0.54 7.04 -3.46
N GLY A 46 -0.34 6.49 -2.26
CA GLY A 46 0.14 5.12 -2.04
C GLY A 46 -1.05 4.17 -2.06
N THR A 47 -1.11 3.32 -3.08
CA THR A 47 -2.29 2.52 -3.39
C THR A 47 -2.22 1.10 -2.86
N ASP A 48 -1.02 0.52 -2.89
CA ASP A 48 -0.77 -0.82 -2.42
C ASP A 48 0.59 -0.93 -1.74
N PHE A 49 0.62 -1.76 -0.71
CA PHE A 49 1.85 -2.20 -0.09
C PHE A 49 1.86 -3.72 0.01
N TYR A 50 2.86 -4.34 -0.61
CA TYR A 50 3.09 -5.78 -0.57
C TYR A 50 4.36 -6.08 0.19
N LEU A 51 4.31 -7.11 1.02
CA LEU A 51 5.41 -7.56 1.87
C LEU A 51 5.34 -9.08 1.98
N PHE A 52 6.28 -9.79 1.36
CA PHE A 52 6.26 -11.25 1.33
C PHE A 52 7.64 -11.87 1.15
N LYS A 53 7.78 -13.14 1.54
CA LYS A 53 8.98 -13.92 1.24
C LYS A 53 9.10 -14.15 -0.25
N SER A 54 10.27 -13.86 -0.81
CA SER A 54 10.56 -14.08 -2.22
C SER A 54 10.40 -15.54 -2.60
N TYR A 55 9.60 -15.84 -3.64
CA TYR A 55 9.31 -17.20 -4.10
C TYR A 55 10.03 -17.59 -5.40
N GLU A 56 10.79 -16.68 -6.02
CA GLU A 56 11.69 -16.99 -7.11
C GLU A 56 12.70 -18.06 -6.70
N ALA A 57 13.02 -18.99 -7.59
CA ALA A 57 13.95 -20.07 -7.32
C ALA A 57 15.29 -19.55 -6.78
N ASN A 58 15.77 -20.16 -5.69
CA ASN A 58 17.01 -19.79 -4.97
C ASN A 58 16.96 -18.40 -4.28
N LYS A 59 15.77 -17.85 -4.02
CA LYS A 59 15.57 -16.55 -3.34
C LYS A 59 14.88 -16.65 -1.98
N SER A 60 14.79 -17.84 -1.39
CA SER A 60 14.10 -18.07 -0.11
C SER A 60 14.65 -17.27 1.07
N GLN A 61 15.90 -16.78 0.99
CA GLN A 61 16.53 -15.93 2.00
C GLN A 61 16.23 -14.43 1.82
N PHE A 62 15.36 -14.05 0.89
CA PHE A 62 14.97 -12.68 0.64
C PHE A 62 13.51 -12.42 1.00
N VAL A 63 13.21 -11.14 1.23
CA VAL A 63 11.87 -10.58 1.35
C VAL A 63 11.69 -9.54 0.26
N THR A 64 10.54 -9.57 -0.37
CA THR A 64 10.13 -8.59 -1.38
C THR A 64 9.22 -7.54 -0.74
N LEU A 65 9.53 -6.28 -1.03
CA LEU A 65 8.82 -5.08 -0.63
C LEU A 65 8.36 -4.37 -1.90
N ILE A 66 7.06 -4.11 -2.06
CA ILE A 66 6.53 -3.36 -3.20
C ILE A 66 5.60 -2.28 -2.67
N ALA A 67 5.82 -1.04 -3.08
CA ALA A 67 4.92 0.07 -2.83
C ALA A 67 4.44 0.64 -4.15
N ASN A 68 3.13 0.65 -4.38
CA ASN A 68 2.51 1.21 -5.56
C ASN A 68 2.07 2.64 -5.33
N TYR A 69 2.25 3.47 -6.36
CA TYR A 69 1.87 4.88 -6.38
C TYR A 69 1.33 5.27 -7.76
N VAL A 70 0.71 6.44 -7.86
CA VAL A 70 0.13 6.97 -9.10
C VAL A 70 -0.92 6.01 -9.66
N PRO A 71 -2.06 5.87 -8.98
CA PRO A 71 -3.11 4.90 -9.33
C PRO A 71 -3.83 5.23 -10.63
N LEU A 72 -4.58 4.24 -11.13
CA LEU A 72 -5.55 4.39 -12.21
C LEU A 72 -4.93 4.94 -13.49
N GLN A 73 -3.72 4.49 -13.81
CA GLN A 73 -3.06 4.88 -15.05
C GLN A 73 -3.73 4.17 -16.23
N ASP A 74 -4.49 4.92 -17.00
CA ASP A 74 -4.95 4.44 -18.31
C ASP A 74 -3.74 4.22 -19.22
N ALA A 75 -3.67 3.08 -19.89
CA ALA A 75 -2.54 2.74 -20.74
C ALA A 75 -2.28 3.79 -21.83
N TYR A 76 -3.34 4.42 -22.34
CA TYR A 76 -3.31 5.49 -23.33
C TYR A 76 -3.30 6.90 -22.70
N GLY A 77 -3.21 7.01 -21.36
CA GLY A 77 -3.17 8.29 -20.65
C GLY A 77 -1.95 9.09 -21.08
N GLY A 78 -2.14 9.94 -22.03
CA GLY A 78 -1.02 10.60 -22.66
C GLY A 78 -1.03 12.11 -22.54
N PRO A 79 0.10 12.69 -22.83
CA PRO A 79 1.32 12.18 -23.52
C PRO A 79 2.24 11.26 -22.70
N ASN A 80 1.68 10.40 -21.85
CA ASN A 80 2.35 9.32 -21.10
C ASN A 80 3.37 9.81 -20.04
N TYR A 81 2.91 10.73 -19.20
CA TYR A 81 3.72 11.30 -18.12
C TYR A 81 3.25 10.81 -16.74
N PHE A 82 3.42 9.52 -16.48
CA PHE A 82 3.22 8.99 -15.13
C PHE A 82 4.51 9.07 -14.30
N MET A 83 5.23 10.19 -14.43
CA MET A 83 6.43 10.44 -13.63
C MET A 83 6.07 10.74 -12.19
N MET A 84 6.93 10.26 -11.29
CA MET A 84 6.85 10.56 -9.86
C MET A 84 7.06 12.06 -9.60
N ASP A 85 6.59 12.57 -8.46
CA ASP A 85 6.81 13.97 -8.09
C ASP A 85 8.25 14.15 -7.57
N PRO A 86 9.11 14.94 -8.24
CA PRO A 86 10.49 15.14 -7.81
C PRO A 86 10.61 15.93 -6.49
N ALA A 87 9.55 16.62 -6.07
CA ALA A 87 9.49 17.31 -4.79
C ALA A 87 9.09 16.39 -3.64
N ALA A 88 8.49 15.25 -3.96
CA ALA A 88 8.04 14.28 -2.96
C ALA A 88 9.19 13.40 -2.45
N VAL A 89 8.95 12.81 -1.29
CA VAL A 89 9.75 11.73 -0.74
C VAL A 89 8.83 10.54 -0.52
N TYR A 90 9.22 9.38 -1.06
CA TYR A 90 8.49 8.13 -0.92
C TYR A 90 9.30 7.18 -0.04
N GLU A 91 8.65 6.50 0.88
CA GLU A 91 9.34 5.70 1.88
C GLU A 91 8.65 4.36 2.09
N ILE A 92 9.45 3.29 2.18
CA ILE A 92 9.04 2.00 2.72
C ILE A 92 9.67 1.88 4.10
N LYS A 93 8.86 1.69 5.12
CA LYS A 93 9.25 1.67 6.53
C LYS A 93 9.09 0.28 7.12
N ILE A 94 10.04 -0.14 7.94
CA ILE A 94 10.06 -1.46 8.60
C ILE A 94 10.23 -1.28 10.11
N ASP A 95 9.31 -1.85 10.86
CA ASP A 95 9.42 -2.13 12.30
C ASP A 95 9.89 -3.58 12.46
N ASN A 96 11.07 -3.79 13.04
CA ASN A 96 11.64 -5.12 13.23
C ASN A 96 11.80 -5.52 14.71
N ASN A 97 11.16 -4.78 15.60
CA ASN A 97 11.20 -5.02 17.04
C ASN A 97 9.79 -4.99 17.70
N GLY A 98 8.74 -4.72 16.93
CA GLY A 98 7.34 -4.77 17.34
C GLY A 98 6.85 -3.54 18.11
N ASP A 99 7.58 -2.40 18.10
CA ASP A 99 7.21 -1.23 18.88
C ASP A 99 6.38 -0.17 18.11
N SER A 100 5.99 -0.50 16.88
CA SER A 100 5.20 0.35 15.98
C SER A 100 5.89 1.66 15.59
N VAL A 101 7.23 1.66 15.61
CA VAL A 101 8.09 2.74 15.13
C VAL A 101 9.08 2.15 14.13
N GLU A 102 9.35 2.86 13.05
CA GLU A 102 10.31 2.40 12.05
C GLU A 102 11.73 2.29 12.59
N ASP A 103 12.36 1.14 12.40
CA ASP A 103 13.79 0.91 12.64
C ASP A 103 14.61 1.13 11.35
N LEU A 104 14.01 0.74 10.20
CA LEU A 104 14.59 0.89 8.87
C LEU A 104 13.62 1.66 7.96
N THR A 105 14.18 2.58 7.16
CA THR A 105 13.40 3.29 6.14
C THR A 105 14.16 3.28 4.82
N TYR A 106 13.54 2.74 3.77
CA TYR A 106 14.02 2.83 2.40
C TYR A 106 13.40 4.06 1.76
N GLN A 107 14.20 5.11 1.58
CA GLN A 107 13.74 6.41 1.09
C GLN A 107 14.10 6.59 -0.38
N PHE A 108 13.09 6.81 -1.22
CA PHE A 108 13.20 7.08 -2.66
C PHE A 108 13.03 8.56 -2.94
N LYS A 109 13.88 9.11 -3.83
CA LYS A 109 13.77 10.47 -4.37
C LYS A 109 13.97 10.44 -5.87
N PHE A 110 13.17 11.23 -6.58
CA PHE A 110 13.13 11.27 -8.04
C PHE A 110 13.72 12.57 -8.60
N ASN A 111 14.21 12.47 -9.83
CA ASN A 111 14.66 13.62 -10.61
C ASN A 111 14.25 13.42 -12.07
N ASN A 112 13.51 14.38 -12.61
CA ASN A 112 12.92 14.33 -13.94
C ASN A 112 13.62 15.33 -14.84
N VAL A 113 14.07 14.88 -16.01
CA VAL A 113 14.74 15.71 -17.01
C VAL A 113 14.03 15.56 -18.36
N ASN A 114 13.59 16.69 -18.91
CA ASN A 114 13.09 16.77 -20.28
C ASN A 114 14.26 17.24 -21.16
N LYS A 115 14.60 16.43 -22.16
CA LYS A 115 15.63 16.80 -23.15
C LYS A 115 15.01 17.73 -24.21
N ASP A 116 15.74 18.73 -24.66
CA ASP A 116 15.37 19.53 -25.82
C ASP A 116 15.80 18.80 -27.10
N ALA A 117 15.12 17.69 -27.40
CA ALA A 117 15.38 16.94 -28.61
C ALA A 117 14.87 17.69 -29.85
N LYS A 118 15.69 17.72 -30.92
CA LYS A 118 15.39 18.47 -32.14
C LYS A 118 15.43 17.58 -33.37
N PHE A 119 14.49 17.85 -34.28
CA PHE A 119 14.51 17.31 -35.63
C PHE A 119 14.52 18.49 -36.61
N ASN A 120 15.55 18.56 -37.47
CA ASN A 120 15.76 19.70 -38.39
C ASN A 120 15.67 21.08 -37.69
N CYS A 121 16.35 21.22 -36.55
CA CYS A 121 16.37 22.43 -35.71
C CYS A 121 15.04 22.79 -35.02
N VAL A 122 14.01 21.96 -35.11
CA VAL A 122 12.71 22.14 -34.44
C VAL A 122 12.61 21.20 -33.25
N SER A 123 12.20 21.72 -32.09
CA SER A 123 12.02 20.91 -30.88
C SER A 123 10.89 19.90 -31.05
N ILE A 124 11.14 18.66 -30.61
CA ILE A 124 10.17 17.57 -30.68
C ILE A 124 9.20 17.68 -29.50
N PRO A 125 7.88 17.73 -29.71
CA PRO A 125 6.88 17.92 -28.64
C PRO A 125 6.49 16.63 -27.92
N LEU A 126 7.14 15.50 -28.20
CA LEU A 126 6.79 14.16 -27.71
C LEU A 126 7.87 13.60 -26.80
N VAL A 127 7.49 12.66 -25.93
CA VAL A 127 8.41 11.97 -25.00
C VAL A 127 9.44 11.09 -25.72
N VAL A 128 9.23 10.83 -27.00
CA VAL A 128 10.13 10.03 -27.85
C VAL A 128 10.35 10.70 -29.20
N SER A 129 11.56 10.53 -29.77
CA SER A 129 11.94 11.06 -31.10
C SER A 129 11.91 10.00 -32.20
N GLY A 130 11.76 8.72 -31.87
CA GLY A 130 11.78 7.63 -32.84
C GLY A 130 11.42 6.28 -32.22
N PRO A 131 11.25 5.27 -33.07
CA PRO A 131 10.92 3.91 -32.64
C PRO A 131 12.15 3.14 -32.12
N GLY A 132 11.90 1.96 -31.54
CA GLY A 132 12.93 0.97 -31.23
C GLY A 132 13.69 1.25 -29.94
N ILE A 133 13.07 1.91 -28.96
CA ILE A 133 13.66 2.09 -27.63
C ILE A 133 13.89 0.72 -26.99
N ALA A 134 15.14 0.43 -26.66
CA ALA A 134 15.54 -0.84 -26.09
C ALA A 134 16.62 -0.73 -25.00
N ASN A 135 17.26 0.42 -24.85
CA ASN A 135 18.40 0.62 -23.97
C ASN A 135 18.07 1.49 -22.77
N LEU A 136 18.87 1.37 -21.68
CA LEU A 136 18.70 2.12 -20.44
C LEU A 136 18.61 3.64 -20.64
N ASP A 137 19.50 4.21 -21.44
CA ASP A 137 19.53 5.65 -21.75
C ASP A 137 19.46 5.82 -23.26
N ASP A 138 18.31 5.47 -23.83
CA ASP A 138 18.12 5.48 -25.27
C ASP A 138 18.11 6.92 -25.82
N ALA A 139 18.77 7.12 -26.96
CA ALA A 139 18.86 8.43 -27.61
C ALA A 139 17.49 8.96 -28.07
N ASN A 140 16.57 8.06 -28.40
CA ASN A 140 15.20 8.40 -28.80
C ASN A 140 14.28 8.75 -27.63
N ALA A 141 14.73 8.60 -26.39
CA ALA A 141 13.97 9.02 -25.21
C ALA A 141 14.21 10.50 -24.91
N ASN A 142 13.18 11.33 -25.01
CA ASN A 142 13.23 12.78 -24.73
C ASN A 142 12.97 13.11 -23.26
N VAL A 143 12.47 12.14 -22.50
CA VAL A 143 12.25 12.24 -21.06
C VAL A 143 13.15 11.26 -20.36
N ARG A 144 13.74 11.67 -19.25
CA ARG A 144 14.57 10.83 -18.41
C ARG A 144 14.15 10.98 -16.96
N GLU A 145 13.69 9.91 -16.36
CA GLU A 145 13.42 9.84 -14.94
C GLU A 145 14.48 9.00 -14.25
N SER A 146 15.13 9.59 -13.25
CA SER A 146 16.11 8.91 -12.42
C SER A 146 15.70 8.97 -10.96
N TYR A 147 16.19 8.03 -10.17
CA TYR A 147 15.92 8.00 -8.74
C TYR A 147 17.15 7.60 -7.93
N SER A 148 17.12 7.93 -6.66
CA SER A 148 18.07 7.46 -5.65
C SER A 148 17.33 6.75 -4.54
N VAL A 149 17.96 5.76 -3.93
CA VAL A 149 17.45 5.06 -2.75
C VAL A 149 18.45 5.21 -1.61
N SER A 150 17.95 5.52 -0.42
CA SER A 150 18.78 5.58 0.79
C SER A 150 18.17 4.71 1.87
N LEU A 151 19.01 4.00 2.60
CA LEU A 151 18.63 3.36 3.85
C LEU A 151 18.83 4.34 5.01
N ILE A 152 17.77 4.57 5.78
CA ILE A 152 17.82 5.31 7.03
C ILE A 152 17.61 4.30 8.15
N THR A 153 18.58 4.21 9.08
CA THR A 153 18.50 3.36 10.26
C THR A 153 18.26 4.24 11.49
N THR A 154 17.25 3.90 12.29
CA THR A 154 16.94 4.61 13.53
C THR A 154 17.57 3.87 14.69
N LYS A 155 18.62 4.45 15.29
CA LYS A 155 19.25 3.90 16.50
C LYS A 155 18.58 4.52 17.73
N LYS A 156 18.05 3.69 18.62
CA LYS A 156 17.55 4.17 19.92
C LYS A 156 18.72 4.78 20.69
N GLY A 157 18.53 5.97 21.25
CA GLY A 157 19.53 6.61 22.11
C GLY A 157 19.87 5.72 23.29
N ALA A 158 21.14 5.70 23.71
CA ALA A 158 21.60 4.93 24.85
C ALA A 158 20.84 5.36 26.12
N GLY A 159 19.91 4.52 26.60
CA GLY A 159 19.07 4.80 27.77
C GLY A 159 19.90 5.04 29.02
N ILE A 160 19.93 6.26 29.52
CA ILE A 160 20.55 6.57 30.81
C ILE A 160 19.54 6.28 31.92
N LYS A 161 19.88 5.43 32.87
CA LYS A 161 19.03 5.06 34.02
C LYS A 161 18.55 6.29 34.81
N PRO A 162 17.31 6.30 35.33
CA PRO A 162 16.76 7.43 36.08
C PRO A 162 17.52 7.63 37.39
N GLY A 163 18.07 8.80 37.63
CA GLY A 163 18.80 9.07 38.90
C GLY A 163 19.17 10.51 39.20
N SER A 164 18.78 11.52 38.40
CA SER A 164 19.20 12.91 38.67
C SER A 164 18.04 13.92 38.64
N LYS A 165 17.99 14.79 39.67
CA LYS A 165 16.98 15.84 39.88
C LYS A 165 17.31 17.18 39.21
N SER A 166 18.44 17.34 38.51
CA SER A 166 18.84 18.60 37.87
C SER A 166 18.18 18.84 36.52
N SER A 167 17.67 20.05 36.27
CA SER A 167 17.05 20.48 35.02
C SER A 167 17.99 20.48 33.82
N PHE A 168 19.26 20.77 34.06
CA PHE A 168 20.33 20.68 33.06
C PHE A 168 20.56 19.22 32.63
N LEU A 169 20.63 18.30 33.59
CA LEU A 169 20.77 16.87 33.33
C LEU A 169 19.53 16.26 32.66
N LYS A 170 18.31 16.82 32.88
CA LYS A 170 17.12 16.44 32.11
C LYS A 170 17.24 16.78 30.64
N ARG A 171 17.73 17.99 30.29
CA ARG A 171 17.97 18.39 28.90
C ARG A 171 19.06 17.56 28.22
N VAL A 172 20.17 17.32 28.92
CA VAL A 172 21.27 16.46 28.44
C VAL A 172 20.75 15.01 28.24
N LYS A 173 19.97 14.47 29.18
CA LYS A 173 19.33 13.15 29.06
C LYS A 173 18.38 13.08 27.88
N GLN A 174 17.58 14.12 27.65
CA GLN A 174 16.65 14.17 26.52
C GLN A 174 17.39 14.22 25.18
N SER A 175 18.54 14.92 25.12
CA SER A 175 19.40 14.97 23.94
C SER A 175 20.14 13.64 23.70
N LEU A 176 20.63 12.98 24.76
CA LEU A 176 21.33 11.68 24.65
C LEU A 176 20.37 10.49 24.42
N ASN A 177 19.10 10.65 24.74
CA ASN A 177 18.06 9.63 24.50
C ASN A 177 17.29 9.87 23.18
N ALA A 178 17.58 10.96 22.47
CA ALA A 178 16.95 11.18 21.16
C ALA A 178 17.42 10.08 20.19
N PRO A 179 16.51 9.47 19.42
CA PRO A 179 16.88 8.50 18.40
C PRO A 179 17.78 9.19 17.36
N THR A 180 18.88 8.54 17.02
CA THR A 180 19.79 9.03 16.00
C THR A 180 19.51 8.32 14.69
N GLN A 181 19.22 9.09 13.66
CA GLN A 181 19.04 8.56 12.30
C GLN A 181 20.37 8.62 11.54
N VAL A 182 20.73 7.50 10.93
CA VAL A 182 21.89 7.40 10.03
C VAL A 182 21.35 7.11 8.63
N LYS A 183 21.60 8.03 7.70
CA LYS A 183 21.21 7.89 6.30
C LYS A 183 22.41 7.51 5.44
N GLN A 184 22.28 6.43 4.66
CA GLN A 184 23.30 5.91 3.76
C GLN A 184 22.71 5.61 2.39
N ALA A 185 23.45 5.93 1.33
CA ALA A 185 23.02 5.64 -0.03
C ALA A 185 23.08 4.13 -0.31
N ILE A 186 22.07 3.61 -1.00
CA ILE A 186 22.09 2.31 -1.65
C ILE A 186 22.70 2.50 -3.03
N THR A 187 23.61 1.64 -3.44
CA THR A 187 24.39 1.81 -4.66
C THR A 187 24.30 0.59 -5.58
N GLN A 188 24.48 0.79 -6.87
CA GLN A 188 24.53 -0.31 -7.84
C GLN A 188 25.76 -1.19 -7.59
N VAL A 189 25.60 -2.50 -7.71
CA VAL A 189 26.72 -3.45 -7.69
C VAL A 189 27.61 -3.20 -8.92
N GLY A 190 28.91 -3.18 -8.71
CA GLY A 190 29.92 -3.00 -9.76
C GLY A 190 30.27 -1.54 -10.06
N THR A 191 29.29 -0.65 -10.18
CA THR A 191 29.52 0.77 -10.49
C THR A 191 29.58 1.66 -9.26
N ASN A 192 29.02 1.22 -8.13
CA ASN A 192 28.80 2.01 -6.91
C ASN A 192 28.00 3.32 -7.14
N SER A 193 27.29 3.45 -8.25
CA SER A 193 26.43 4.59 -8.52
C SER A 193 25.23 4.61 -7.54
N PRO A 194 24.91 5.75 -6.90
CA PRO A 194 23.72 5.92 -6.09
C PRO A 194 22.48 6.31 -6.91
N THR A 195 22.63 6.42 -8.25
CA THR A 195 21.56 6.85 -9.16
C THR A 195 21.12 5.69 -10.03
N PHE A 196 19.81 5.56 -10.19
CA PHE A 196 19.14 4.54 -10.98
C PHE A 196 18.24 5.20 -12.03
N LEU A 197 18.04 4.55 -13.18
CA LEU A 197 17.09 5.00 -14.18
C LEU A 197 15.78 4.24 -14.04
N LYS A 198 14.65 4.95 -14.18
CA LYS A 198 13.34 4.35 -14.34
C LYS A 198 13.09 4.14 -15.84
N PRO A 199 12.51 2.99 -16.26
CA PRO A 199 12.07 2.81 -17.64
C PRO A 199 11.00 3.84 -17.99
N LEU A 200 10.92 4.21 -19.28
CA LEU A 200 9.75 4.91 -19.80
C LEU A 200 8.50 4.07 -19.58
N ASP A 201 7.36 4.71 -19.50
CA ASP A 201 6.08 4.02 -19.49
C ASP A 201 5.86 3.26 -20.81
N ASN A 202 5.00 2.26 -20.81
CA ASN A 202 4.73 1.45 -21.99
C ASN A 202 3.85 2.22 -23.00
N ILE A 203 4.47 3.10 -23.76
CA ILE A 203 3.82 4.00 -24.70
C ILE A 203 3.15 3.24 -25.84
N GLY A 204 3.81 2.18 -26.33
CA GLY A 204 3.27 1.37 -27.43
C GLY A 204 4.31 0.48 -28.09
N ASN A 205 3.81 -0.57 -28.74
CA ASN A 205 4.62 -1.68 -29.26
C ASN A 205 5.53 -1.32 -30.44
N LYS A 206 5.28 -0.22 -31.16
CA LYS A 206 6.22 0.27 -32.18
C LYS A 206 7.37 1.08 -31.57
N THR A 207 7.09 1.79 -30.48
CA THR A 207 8.08 2.61 -29.77
C THR A 207 9.00 1.75 -28.92
N ILE A 208 8.44 0.79 -28.18
CA ILE A 208 9.16 -0.16 -27.33
C ILE A 208 8.69 -1.57 -27.69
N PRO A 209 9.30 -2.19 -28.73
CA PRO A 209 8.79 -3.45 -29.28
C PRO A 209 8.78 -4.62 -28.28
N ASP A 210 9.73 -4.66 -27.37
CA ASP A 210 9.80 -5.62 -26.26
C ASP A 210 9.97 -4.88 -24.94
N TYR A 211 8.82 -4.46 -24.37
CA TYR A 211 8.83 -3.74 -23.11
C TYR A 211 9.37 -4.58 -21.96
N ALA A 212 9.11 -5.88 -21.95
CA ALA A 212 9.58 -6.76 -20.89
C ALA A 212 11.12 -6.81 -20.85
N ALA A 213 11.75 -7.03 -21.99
CA ALA A 213 13.21 -7.04 -22.11
C ALA A 213 13.82 -5.65 -21.83
N TYR A 214 13.17 -4.56 -22.26
CA TYR A 214 13.60 -3.21 -21.96
C TYR A 214 13.53 -2.92 -20.45
N ALA A 215 12.43 -3.21 -19.81
CA ALA A 215 12.24 -2.97 -18.38
C ALA A 215 13.14 -3.86 -17.52
N ALA A 216 13.43 -5.09 -17.94
CA ALA A 216 14.34 -5.99 -17.24
C ALA A 216 15.76 -5.39 -17.07
N LYS A 217 16.21 -4.55 -18.02
CA LYS A 217 17.49 -3.82 -17.90
C LYS A 217 17.52 -2.79 -16.78
N HIS A 218 16.35 -2.40 -16.24
CA HIS A 218 16.19 -1.48 -15.11
C HIS A 218 16.01 -2.21 -13.77
N VAL A 219 16.20 -3.53 -13.73
CA VAL A 219 16.34 -4.29 -12.49
C VAL A 219 17.81 -4.26 -12.08
N TYR A 220 18.10 -3.54 -11.00
CA TYR A 220 19.47 -3.35 -10.56
C TYR A 220 19.81 -4.23 -9.36
N ALA A 221 20.94 -4.92 -9.41
CA ALA A 221 21.57 -5.47 -8.22
C ALA A 221 22.17 -4.34 -7.38
N VAL A 222 21.92 -4.33 -6.06
CA VAL A 222 22.26 -3.21 -5.19
C VAL A 222 23.00 -3.63 -3.93
N ASN A 223 23.99 -2.81 -3.56
CA ASN A 223 24.64 -2.88 -2.27
C ASN A 223 23.80 -2.12 -1.24
N ILE A 224 23.23 -2.82 -0.28
CA ILE A 224 22.44 -2.25 0.80
C ILE A 224 23.37 -2.11 2.02
N PRO A 225 23.52 -0.92 2.61
CA PRO A 225 24.40 -0.72 3.76
C PRO A 225 24.08 -1.67 4.92
N GLY A 226 25.11 -2.34 5.42
CA GLY A 226 24.98 -3.33 6.50
C GLY A 226 24.57 -4.74 6.06
N CYS A 227 24.24 -4.95 4.79
CA CYS A 227 23.93 -6.26 4.24
C CYS A 227 25.17 -6.95 3.67
N SER A 228 25.32 -8.24 3.92
CA SER A 228 26.45 -9.05 3.41
C SER A 228 26.20 -9.57 1.99
N VAL A 229 24.93 -9.59 1.54
CA VAL A 229 24.50 -10.07 0.23
C VAL A 229 23.77 -8.95 -0.48
N PRO A 230 24.02 -8.73 -1.79
CA PRO A 230 23.31 -7.73 -2.57
C PRO A 230 21.80 -8.02 -2.65
N GLY A 231 21.00 -6.95 -2.62
CA GLY A 231 19.59 -6.98 -2.96
C GLY A 231 19.33 -6.64 -4.43
N ARG A 232 18.06 -6.42 -4.75
CA ARG A 232 17.62 -5.90 -6.06
C ARG A 232 16.68 -4.71 -5.87
N VAL A 233 16.64 -3.79 -6.83
CA VAL A 233 15.66 -2.70 -6.89
C VAL A 233 15.15 -2.54 -8.32
N PHE A 234 13.88 -2.22 -8.42
CA PHE A 234 13.19 -1.83 -9.64
C PHE A 234 12.19 -0.72 -9.32
N VAL A 235 12.12 0.29 -10.17
CA VAL A 235 11.05 1.28 -10.16
C VAL A 235 10.53 1.44 -11.58
N GLY A 236 9.22 1.34 -11.78
CA GLY A 236 8.63 1.53 -13.11
C GLY A 236 7.15 1.24 -13.17
N GLN A 237 6.55 1.57 -14.31
CA GLN A 237 5.17 1.24 -14.60
C GLN A 237 4.98 -0.28 -14.68
N ARG A 238 3.90 -0.78 -14.08
CA ARG A 238 3.46 -2.18 -14.11
C ARG A 238 1.96 -2.25 -14.29
N LYS A 239 1.44 -3.39 -14.79
CA LYS A 239 0.01 -3.67 -14.74
C LYS A 239 -0.42 -3.70 -13.29
N GLU A 240 -1.60 -3.16 -12.99
CA GLU A 240 -2.18 -3.25 -11.65
C GLU A 240 -2.43 -4.71 -11.28
N SER A 241 -1.94 -5.09 -10.09
CA SER A 241 -2.10 -6.46 -9.58
C SER A 241 -3.24 -6.59 -8.56
N PHE A 242 -3.71 -5.48 -8.02
CA PHE A 242 -4.85 -5.49 -7.11
C PHE A 242 -6.12 -5.82 -7.88
N VAL A 243 -6.83 -6.84 -7.40
CA VAL A 243 -8.10 -7.31 -8.00
C VAL A 243 -9.23 -6.87 -7.11
N VAL A 244 -10.17 -6.10 -7.65
CA VAL A 244 -11.31 -5.57 -6.89
C VAL A 244 -12.41 -5.09 -7.82
N ASN A 245 -13.66 -5.38 -7.44
CA ASN A 245 -14.84 -4.68 -7.95
C ASN A 245 -14.95 -3.34 -7.20
N LEU A 246 -14.22 -2.36 -7.71
CA LEU A 246 -13.97 -1.11 -7.03
C LEU A 246 -15.21 -0.28 -6.84
N GLY A 247 -16.00 -0.14 -7.91
CA GLY A 247 -17.20 0.68 -7.92
C GLY A 247 -18.23 0.20 -6.90
N GLU A 248 -18.52 -1.08 -6.87
CA GLU A 248 -19.54 -1.65 -5.98
C GLU A 248 -19.06 -1.76 -4.52
N THR A 249 -17.76 -2.07 -4.29
CA THR A 249 -17.20 -2.10 -2.94
C THR A 249 -17.37 -0.77 -2.21
N PHE A 250 -17.31 0.34 -2.93
CA PHE A 250 -17.45 1.68 -2.33
C PHE A 250 -18.82 2.31 -2.43
N ASP A 251 -19.61 1.90 -3.41
CA ASP A 251 -21.04 2.22 -3.43
C ASP A 251 -21.79 1.44 -2.33
N LEU A 252 -21.34 0.24 -2.02
CA LEU A 252 -21.89 -0.71 -1.04
C LEU A 252 -23.36 -1.09 -1.30
N ILE A 253 -24.20 -0.17 -1.77
CA ILE A 253 -25.62 -0.39 -2.07
C ILE A 253 -25.78 -1.36 -3.25
N ASN A 254 -24.90 -1.24 -4.25
CA ASN A 254 -24.88 -2.12 -5.42
C ASN A 254 -24.03 -3.38 -5.22
N LEU A 255 -23.25 -3.48 -4.14
CA LEU A 255 -22.48 -4.67 -3.83
C LEU A 255 -23.41 -5.90 -3.67
N ASN A 256 -22.99 -7.03 -4.21
CA ASN A 256 -23.63 -8.32 -3.98
C ASN A 256 -22.72 -9.23 -3.13
N PRO A 257 -22.60 -8.98 -1.81
CA PRO A 257 -21.58 -9.60 -0.97
C PRO A 257 -21.78 -11.11 -0.76
N LEU A 258 -22.91 -11.66 -1.13
CA LEU A 258 -23.24 -13.09 -1.10
C LEU A 258 -23.36 -13.69 -2.50
N GLY A 259 -22.89 -12.98 -3.52
CA GLY A 259 -22.90 -13.41 -4.90
C GLY A 259 -21.85 -14.49 -5.22
N ALA A 260 -21.63 -14.70 -6.51
CA ALA A 260 -20.60 -15.61 -6.98
C ALA A 260 -19.21 -14.94 -6.88
N VAL A 261 -18.20 -15.69 -6.42
CA VAL A 261 -16.79 -15.18 -6.28
C VAL A 261 -16.12 -14.79 -7.61
N ILE A 262 -16.73 -15.11 -8.75
CA ILE A 262 -16.29 -14.75 -10.11
C ILE A 262 -17.56 -14.27 -10.85
N GLY A 263 -18.31 -13.38 -10.24
CA GLY A 263 -19.58 -12.87 -10.79
C GLY A 263 -19.46 -11.46 -11.35
N GLU A 264 -18.45 -10.72 -10.91
CA GLU A 264 -18.28 -9.30 -11.18
C GLU A 264 -16.94 -9.01 -11.86
N LYS A 265 -16.78 -7.77 -12.29
CA LYS A 265 -15.59 -7.31 -13.01
C LYS A 265 -14.51 -6.82 -12.05
N ASN A 266 -13.25 -7.14 -12.33
CA ASN A 266 -12.13 -6.42 -11.76
C ASN A 266 -12.00 -5.04 -12.46
N ASP A 267 -12.32 -3.96 -11.75
CA ASP A 267 -12.29 -2.60 -12.30
C ASP A 267 -10.88 -2.08 -12.59
N LEU A 268 -9.85 -2.75 -12.06
CA LEU A 268 -8.45 -2.39 -12.28
C LEU A 268 -7.77 -3.24 -13.37
N GLU A 269 -8.50 -4.14 -14.02
CA GLU A 269 -7.93 -5.06 -15.00
C GLU A 269 -7.25 -4.34 -16.17
N ASP A 270 -7.74 -3.19 -16.58
CA ASP A 270 -7.23 -2.36 -17.67
C ASP A 270 -6.34 -1.19 -17.20
N LYS A 271 -5.89 -1.18 -15.93
CA LYS A 271 -5.08 -0.11 -15.34
C LYS A 271 -3.62 -0.51 -15.19
N ASN A 272 -2.77 0.50 -15.24
CA ASN A 272 -1.38 0.44 -14.82
C ASN A 272 -1.17 1.24 -13.52
N VAL A 273 -0.03 1.02 -12.88
CA VAL A 273 0.41 1.70 -11.67
C VAL A 273 1.94 1.89 -11.71
N THR A 274 2.51 2.79 -10.92
CA THR A 274 3.96 2.90 -10.75
C THR A 274 4.38 2.18 -9.48
N SER A 275 5.26 1.17 -9.62
CA SER A 275 5.71 0.32 -8.53
C SER A 275 7.16 0.63 -8.14
N LEU A 276 7.40 0.74 -6.84
CA LEU A 276 8.71 0.80 -6.20
C LEU A 276 8.96 -0.57 -5.57
N ALA A 277 9.77 -1.42 -6.21
CA ALA A 277 10.01 -2.79 -5.76
C ALA A 277 11.46 -2.95 -5.26
N MET A 278 11.61 -3.60 -4.12
CA MET A 278 12.90 -4.02 -3.56
C MET A 278 12.87 -5.49 -3.16
N GLU A 279 13.97 -6.17 -3.36
CA GLU A 279 14.22 -7.49 -2.78
C GLU A 279 15.42 -7.37 -1.85
N VAL A 280 15.20 -7.64 -0.56
CA VAL A 280 16.16 -7.39 0.52
C VAL A 280 16.45 -8.70 1.24
N PRO A 281 17.74 -9.01 1.56
CA PRO A 281 18.07 -10.18 2.37
C PRO A 281 17.32 -10.16 3.71
N THR A 282 16.68 -11.25 4.09
CA THR A 282 15.90 -11.36 5.35
C THR A 282 16.71 -10.93 6.56
N ALA A 283 17.98 -11.33 6.62
CA ALA A 283 18.88 -10.98 7.73
C ALA A 283 19.16 -9.46 7.87
N CYS A 284 18.85 -8.67 6.84
CA CYS A 284 18.97 -7.20 6.88
C CYS A 284 17.68 -6.51 7.36
N LEU A 285 16.58 -7.24 7.42
CA LEU A 285 15.28 -6.70 7.84
C LEU A 285 14.95 -7.09 9.29
N THR A 286 15.39 -8.26 9.74
CA THR A 286 15.08 -8.80 11.07
C THR A 286 16.07 -8.30 12.13
N ALA A 287 15.62 -8.24 13.40
CA ALA A 287 16.43 -7.85 14.54
C ALA A 287 16.60 -9.04 15.53
N GLY A 288 17.83 -9.46 15.77
CA GLY A 288 18.14 -10.55 16.70
C GLY A 288 17.48 -11.86 16.26
N SER A 289 16.70 -12.47 17.18
CA SER A 289 15.95 -13.72 16.92
C SER A 289 14.47 -13.48 16.57
N GLU A 290 14.00 -12.23 16.47
CA GLU A 290 12.61 -11.94 16.10
C GLU A 290 12.41 -12.12 14.58
N PRO A 291 11.60 -13.10 14.16
CA PRO A 291 11.38 -13.36 12.74
C PRO A 291 10.28 -12.46 12.14
N VAL A 292 9.45 -11.83 12.98
CA VAL A 292 8.33 -11.02 12.52
C VAL A 292 8.77 -9.58 12.31
N ILE A 293 8.48 -9.07 11.12
CA ILE A 293 8.66 -7.67 10.76
C ILE A 293 7.32 -7.03 10.42
N GLY A 294 7.17 -5.74 10.73
CA GLY A 294 6.06 -4.91 10.28
C GLY A 294 6.50 -3.99 9.16
N GLY A 295 5.62 -3.67 8.22
CA GLY A 295 5.94 -2.76 7.13
C GLY A 295 4.77 -1.91 6.67
N TRP A 296 5.07 -0.69 6.21
CA TRP A 296 4.12 0.24 5.58
C TRP A 296 4.84 1.19 4.64
N THR A 297 4.09 1.85 3.77
CA THR A 297 4.62 2.88 2.89
C THR A 297 4.07 4.26 3.23
N THR A 298 4.84 5.31 2.96
CA THR A 298 4.43 6.70 3.15
C THR A 298 4.94 7.59 2.03
N ALA A 299 4.21 8.66 1.74
CA ALA A 299 4.70 9.75 0.91
C ALA A 299 4.60 11.09 1.64
N SER A 300 5.57 11.97 1.40
CA SER A 300 5.67 13.29 2.01
C SER A 300 5.91 14.36 0.97
N LEU A 301 5.28 15.53 1.16
CA LEU A 301 5.44 16.72 0.32
C LEU A 301 6.01 17.89 1.14
N PRO A 302 6.70 18.85 0.51
CA PRO A 302 6.98 20.14 1.11
C PRO A 302 5.70 20.85 1.54
N GLN A 303 5.77 21.63 2.62
CA GLN A 303 4.58 22.29 3.20
C GLN A 303 3.91 23.29 2.26
N THR A 304 4.66 23.89 1.34
CA THR A 304 4.16 24.93 0.45
C THR A 304 4.71 24.74 -0.96
N ARG A 305 3.83 24.78 -1.94
CA ARG A 305 4.15 24.89 -3.35
C ARG A 305 3.75 26.29 -3.82
N VAL A 306 4.72 27.10 -4.25
CA VAL A 306 4.50 28.42 -4.82
C VAL A 306 4.59 28.31 -6.34
N LEU A 307 3.50 28.57 -7.03
CA LEU A 307 3.48 28.56 -8.49
C LEU A 307 4.33 29.72 -9.03
N ASN A 308 5.10 29.44 -10.06
CA ASN A 308 5.93 30.42 -10.71
C ASN A 308 5.10 31.14 -11.79
N ASP A 309 4.99 32.45 -11.69
CA ASP A 309 4.27 33.32 -12.64
C ASP A 309 5.15 33.82 -13.80
N ASN A 310 6.46 33.56 -13.75
CA ASN A 310 7.40 33.96 -14.80
C ASN A 310 7.37 32.94 -15.95
N VAL A 311 6.76 33.31 -17.06
CA VAL A 311 6.63 32.49 -18.29
C VAL A 311 7.97 32.14 -18.95
N LYS A 312 9.07 32.81 -18.59
CA LYS A 312 10.42 32.52 -19.09
C LYS A 312 11.13 31.41 -18.27
N ASP A 313 10.60 31.07 -17.10
CA ASP A 313 11.17 30.05 -16.25
C ASP A 313 10.59 28.69 -16.63
N ALA A 314 11.43 27.71 -16.91
CA ALA A 314 11.01 26.33 -17.20
C ALA A 314 10.44 25.60 -15.97
N SER A 315 10.70 26.11 -14.76
CA SER A 315 10.14 25.59 -13.52
C SER A 315 8.74 26.14 -13.30
N SER A 316 7.75 25.25 -13.15
CA SER A 316 6.36 25.64 -12.91
C SER A 316 6.10 26.06 -11.45
N SER A 317 6.98 25.67 -10.51
CA SER A 317 6.81 25.96 -9.08
C SER A 317 8.12 25.93 -8.32
N LYS A 318 8.08 26.49 -7.12
CA LYS A 318 9.11 26.37 -6.09
C LYS A 318 8.53 25.74 -4.84
N GLU A 319 9.20 24.73 -4.34
CA GLU A 319 8.81 24.02 -3.14
C GLU A 319 9.50 24.61 -1.90
N VAL A 320 8.75 24.86 -0.83
CA VAL A 320 9.23 25.51 0.40
C VAL A 320 8.71 24.82 1.65
N GLY A 321 9.50 24.83 2.70
CA GLY A 321 9.16 24.30 4.02
C GLY A 321 9.63 22.86 4.24
N ASN A 322 9.29 22.34 5.41
CA ASN A 322 9.62 20.98 5.81
C ASN A 322 8.73 19.96 5.10
N LEU A 323 9.21 18.74 4.98
CA LEU A 323 8.40 17.63 4.48
C LEU A 323 7.28 17.29 5.47
N THR A 324 6.08 17.09 4.94
CA THR A 324 4.90 16.67 5.71
C THR A 324 4.34 15.40 5.07
N GLN A 325 4.17 14.35 5.86
CA GLN A 325 3.56 13.11 5.41
C GLN A 325 2.10 13.37 4.99
N VAL A 326 1.72 12.88 3.82
CA VAL A 326 0.41 13.10 3.21
C VAL A 326 -0.28 11.81 2.77
N SER A 327 0.47 10.70 2.73
CA SER A 327 -0.03 9.36 2.43
C SER A 327 0.63 8.35 3.34
N ARG A 328 -0.16 7.35 3.77
CA ARG A 328 0.28 6.19 4.54
C ARG A 328 -0.59 5.00 4.16
N LEU A 329 0.06 3.88 3.88
CA LEU A 329 -0.62 2.61 3.65
C LEU A 329 0.18 1.46 4.26
N GLY A 330 -0.46 0.67 5.10
CA GLY A 330 0.05 -0.59 5.65
C GLY A 330 -0.84 -1.74 5.19
N MET A 331 -1.82 -2.12 6.02
CA MET A 331 -2.84 -3.12 5.68
C MET A 331 -3.74 -2.59 4.56
N PRO A 332 -4.13 -3.43 3.60
CA PRO A 332 -5.09 -3.03 2.59
C PRO A 332 -6.43 -2.65 3.22
N LEU A 333 -7.19 -1.82 2.53
CA LEU A 333 -8.58 -1.42 2.83
C LEU A 333 -8.83 -0.75 4.20
N VAL A 334 -7.81 -0.56 5.05
CA VAL A 334 -8.03 0.06 6.38
C VAL A 334 -8.44 1.52 6.25
N ASN A 335 -7.70 2.33 5.49
CA ASN A 335 -8.08 3.73 5.30
C ASN A 335 -9.33 3.89 4.44
N GLU A 336 -9.66 2.88 3.64
CA GLU A 336 -10.76 2.89 2.69
C GLU A 336 -12.10 2.59 3.34
N VAL A 337 -12.21 1.49 4.08
CA VAL A 337 -13.50 0.98 4.58
C VAL A 337 -13.59 0.91 6.11
N ILE A 338 -12.49 1.06 6.84
CA ILE A 338 -12.47 1.04 8.31
C ILE A 338 -12.43 2.46 8.89
N ILE A 339 -11.51 3.30 8.40
CA ILE A 339 -11.37 4.68 8.88
C ILE A 339 -12.51 5.55 8.36
N GLY A 340 -13.22 6.23 9.28
CA GLY A 340 -14.30 7.14 8.89
C GLY A 340 -13.83 8.30 8.03
N LEU A 341 -14.65 8.70 7.04
CA LEU A 341 -14.33 9.69 6.01
C LEU A 341 -13.68 10.98 6.55
N LYS A 342 -14.16 11.50 7.67
CA LYS A 342 -13.62 12.72 8.31
C LYS A 342 -12.18 12.58 8.80
N ASP A 343 -11.71 11.37 9.09
CA ASP A 343 -10.42 11.10 9.70
C ASP A 343 -9.38 10.51 8.71
N LYS A 344 -9.77 10.22 7.45
CA LYS A 344 -8.88 9.64 6.44
C LYS A 344 -7.61 10.46 6.18
N ASN A 345 -7.72 11.78 6.05
CA ASN A 345 -6.56 12.67 5.95
C ASN A 345 -5.70 12.66 7.24
N LYS A 346 -6.30 12.48 8.42
CA LYS A 346 -5.59 12.35 9.69
C LYS A 346 -4.81 11.04 9.72
N PHE A 347 -5.42 9.94 9.26
CA PHE A 347 -4.76 8.65 9.15
C PHE A 347 -3.52 8.72 8.24
N ASN A 348 -3.63 9.31 7.06
CA ASN A 348 -2.51 9.50 6.13
C ASN A 348 -1.34 10.31 6.72
N LYS A 349 -1.58 11.17 7.71
CA LYS A 349 -0.56 11.96 8.42
C LYS A 349 0.00 11.29 9.67
N SER A 350 -0.65 10.25 10.18
CA SER A 350 -0.33 9.61 11.46
C SER A 350 0.82 8.60 11.34
N GLN A 351 1.26 8.11 12.49
CA GLN A 351 2.25 7.03 12.61
C GLN A 351 1.61 5.82 13.28
N PRO A 352 2.01 4.57 12.97
CA PRO A 352 1.42 3.37 13.58
C PRO A 352 1.37 3.39 15.11
N LYS A 353 2.39 3.93 15.77
CA LYS A 353 2.45 4.04 17.25
C LYS A 353 1.31 4.86 17.87
N ASP A 354 0.62 5.68 17.07
CA ASP A 354 -0.46 6.57 17.53
C ASP A 354 -1.85 6.00 17.26
N ASP A 355 -1.97 4.90 16.50
CA ASP A 355 -3.24 4.38 15.96
C ASP A 355 -4.25 3.97 17.02
N VAL A 356 -3.81 3.34 18.11
CA VAL A 356 -4.73 2.95 19.20
C VAL A 356 -5.44 4.16 19.77
N ARG A 357 -4.69 5.25 20.01
CA ARG A 357 -5.25 6.50 20.54
C ARG A 357 -6.20 7.16 19.55
N ASP A 358 -5.83 7.19 18.27
CA ASP A 358 -6.49 8.03 17.28
C ASP A 358 -7.58 7.28 16.49
N PHE A 359 -7.44 5.97 16.32
CA PHE A 359 -8.28 5.16 15.42
C PHE A 359 -8.77 3.83 16.02
N GLY A 360 -8.35 3.48 17.26
CA GLY A 360 -8.70 2.19 17.86
C GLY A 360 -10.21 1.90 17.87
N ASN A 361 -11.05 2.92 18.05
CA ASN A 361 -12.49 2.75 18.02
C ASN A 361 -13.03 2.25 16.67
N TYR A 362 -12.42 2.66 15.55
CA TYR A 362 -12.83 2.18 14.22
C TYR A 362 -12.58 0.69 14.05
N VAL A 363 -11.53 0.16 14.71
CA VAL A 363 -11.18 -1.27 14.65
C VAL A 363 -12.07 -2.10 15.57
N VAL A 364 -12.28 -1.66 16.84
CA VAL A 364 -13.05 -2.45 17.82
C VAL A 364 -14.57 -2.35 17.62
N THR A 365 -15.06 -1.30 16.96
CA THR A 365 -16.47 -1.09 16.60
C THR A 365 -16.62 -0.68 15.14
N PRO A 366 -16.29 -1.54 14.18
CA PRO A 366 -16.30 -1.21 12.75
C PRO A 366 -17.72 -0.92 12.27
N THR A 367 -17.86 0.06 11.39
CA THR A 367 -19.16 0.44 10.81
C THR A 367 -19.58 -0.50 9.67
N LEU A 368 -18.60 -1.06 8.92
CA LEU A 368 -18.87 -1.85 7.72
C LEU A 368 -19.84 -3.02 7.98
N PRO A 369 -19.67 -3.90 8.99
CA PRO A 369 -20.61 -4.98 9.25
C PRO A 369 -22.03 -4.49 9.57
N VAL A 370 -22.15 -3.34 10.25
CA VAL A 370 -23.47 -2.74 10.58
C VAL A 370 -24.17 -2.24 9.32
N LEU A 371 -23.41 -1.69 8.36
CA LEU A 371 -23.96 -1.28 7.06
C LEU A 371 -24.38 -2.50 6.22
N ILE A 372 -23.56 -3.56 6.20
CA ILE A 372 -23.89 -4.82 5.54
C ILE A 372 -25.17 -5.43 6.15
N GLN A 373 -25.29 -5.43 7.46
CA GLN A 373 -26.55 -5.85 8.11
C GLN A 373 -27.75 -5.02 7.66
N ALA A 374 -27.60 -3.70 7.61
CA ALA A 374 -28.70 -2.80 7.24
C ALA A 374 -29.13 -2.95 5.77
N LEU A 375 -28.18 -3.21 4.86
CA LEU A 375 -28.43 -3.30 3.42
C LEU A 375 -28.83 -4.71 2.98
N PHE A 376 -28.19 -5.74 3.53
CA PHE A 376 -28.32 -7.13 3.06
C PHE A 376 -28.95 -8.07 4.08
N GLY A 377 -29.26 -7.60 5.30
CA GLY A 377 -29.90 -8.40 6.34
C GLY A 377 -29.00 -9.43 7.01
N VAL A 378 -27.69 -9.38 6.78
CA VAL A 378 -26.73 -10.27 7.43
C VAL A 378 -26.41 -9.77 8.83
N PRO A 379 -26.57 -10.56 9.90
CA PRO A 379 -26.31 -10.10 11.25
C PRO A 379 -24.85 -9.70 11.45
N ALA A 380 -24.60 -8.48 11.90
CA ALA A 380 -23.25 -8.03 12.24
C ALA A 380 -22.70 -8.75 13.49
N PRO A 381 -21.40 -9.09 13.52
CA PRO A 381 -20.77 -9.64 14.71
C PRO A 381 -20.82 -8.68 15.90
N THR A 382 -20.83 -9.21 17.13
CA THR A 382 -20.92 -8.41 18.35
C THR A 382 -19.61 -7.65 18.64
N PHE A 383 -19.72 -6.54 19.33
CA PHE A 383 -18.61 -5.71 19.77
C PHE A 383 -18.20 -6.01 21.23
N PRO A 384 -16.93 -5.73 21.65
CA PRO A 384 -15.81 -5.24 20.84
C PRO A 384 -15.16 -6.33 19.98
N ARG A 385 -14.65 -5.95 18.81
CA ARG A 385 -14.03 -6.85 17.82
C ARG A 385 -12.54 -7.03 18.13
N THR A 386 -12.21 -7.96 19.03
CA THR A 386 -10.81 -8.27 19.39
C THR A 386 -10.06 -9.05 18.32
N ASP A 387 -10.77 -9.78 17.48
CA ASP A 387 -10.25 -10.46 16.29
C ASP A 387 -9.73 -9.45 15.24
N LEU A 388 -10.42 -8.32 15.04
CA LEU A 388 -9.94 -7.25 14.15
C LEU A 388 -8.70 -6.55 14.72
N VAL A 389 -8.59 -6.43 16.05
CA VAL A 389 -7.33 -5.94 16.67
C VAL A 389 -6.18 -6.90 16.37
N ALA A 390 -6.41 -8.22 16.41
CA ALA A 390 -5.41 -9.21 16.03
C ALA A 390 -5.06 -9.11 14.54
N ALA A 391 -6.05 -8.98 13.65
CA ALA A 391 -5.82 -8.88 12.22
C ALA A 391 -5.08 -7.60 11.82
N PHE A 392 -5.55 -6.42 12.27
CA PHE A 392 -5.09 -5.13 11.76
C PHE A 392 -4.04 -4.43 12.61
N ALA A 393 -3.98 -4.69 13.93
CA ALA A 393 -3.16 -3.88 14.82
C ALA A 393 -2.01 -4.62 15.51
N THR A 394 -2.17 -5.90 15.87
CA THR A 394 -1.14 -6.63 16.64
C THR A 394 -0.45 -7.75 15.88
N GLY A 395 -1.04 -8.22 14.81
CA GLY A 395 -0.75 -9.52 14.24
C GLY A 395 -1.47 -10.64 15.00
N ILE A 396 -1.62 -11.78 14.35
CA ILE A 396 -2.29 -12.99 14.87
C ILE A 396 -1.26 -13.81 15.64
N LYS A 397 -1.53 -14.09 16.90
CA LYS A 397 -0.62 -14.84 17.78
C LYS A 397 -0.39 -16.26 17.27
N GLY A 398 0.88 -16.66 17.21
CA GLY A 398 1.29 -17.95 16.64
C GLY A 398 1.48 -17.92 15.12
N LEU A 399 1.07 -16.85 14.43
CA LEU A 399 1.27 -16.67 12.99
C LEU A 399 2.27 -15.54 12.70
N ASN A 400 1.87 -14.28 12.90
CA ASN A 400 2.65 -13.10 12.52
C ASN A 400 2.65 -11.99 13.59
N GLN A 401 2.34 -12.33 14.85
CA GLN A 401 2.47 -11.39 15.96
C GLN A 401 3.91 -11.41 16.50
N PRO A 402 4.62 -10.28 16.57
CA PRO A 402 5.95 -10.21 17.18
C PRO A 402 5.87 -10.43 18.70
N ALA A 403 6.98 -10.94 19.29
CA ALA A 403 7.04 -11.27 20.72
C ALA A 403 6.74 -10.07 21.64
N ASN A 404 7.15 -8.87 21.25
CA ASN A 404 6.97 -7.62 22.00
C ASN A 404 6.14 -6.63 21.19
N VAL A 405 4.87 -6.98 20.92
CA VAL A 405 4.01 -6.15 20.09
C VAL A 405 3.45 -4.93 20.84
N LYS A 406 3.56 -3.76 20.22
CA LYS A 406 2.68 -2.61 20.46
C LYS A 406 1.68 -2.54 19.30
N PRO A 407 0.40 -2.32 19.60
CA PRO A 407 -0.60 -2.23 18.53
C PRO A 407 -0.37 -1.01 17.64
N GLY A 408 -0.38 -1.22 16.35
CA GLY A 408 -0.27 -0.21 15.29
C GLY A 408 -0.57 -0.87 13.95
N GLU A 409 -1.22 -0.16 13.07
CA GLU A 409 -1.64 -0.68 11.76
C GLU A 409 -0.44 -0.77 10.82
N MET A 410 -0.18 -1.96 10.32
CA MET A 410 0.87 -2.30 9.33
C MET A 410 0.72 -3.73 8.84
N VAL A 411 1.23 -4.05 7.66
CA VAL A 411 1.39 -5.44 7.22
C VAL A 411 2.48 -6.10 8.04
N ARG A 412 2.21 -7.30 8.61
CA ARG A 412 3.17 -8.07 9.37
C ARG A 412 3.52 -9.38 8.68
N LEU A 413 4.81 -9.67 8.56
CA LEU A 413 5.34 -10.87 7.93
C LEU A 413 6.21 -11.65 8.90
N ASN A 414 5.87 -12.89 9.15
CA ASN A 414 6.74 -13.86 9.81
C ASN A 414 7.71 -14.46 8.77
N THR A 415 8.94 -14.02 8.78
CA THR A 415 9.95 -14.42 7.81
C THR A 415 10.44 -15.87 8.01
N ALA A 416 10.09 -16.52 9.12
CA ALA A 416 10.39 -17.94 9.38
C ALA A 416 9.46 -18.88 8.61
N ILE A 417 8.29 -18.40 8.16
CA ILE A 417 7.37 -19.19 7.33
C ILE A 417 7.92 -19.21 5.90
N PRO A 418 8.14 -20.41 5.30
CA PRO A 418 8.64 -20.51 3.94
C PRO A 418 7.67 -19.90 2.92
N ALA A 419 8.22 -19.37 1.81
CA ALA A 419 7.41 -18.90 0.68
C ALA A 419 6.71 -20.07 -0.02
N THR A 420 5.47 -19.87 -0.45
CA THR A 420 4.72 -20.78 -1.31
C THR A 420 5.00 -20.44 -2.77
N PRO A 421 5.38 -21.42 -3.64
CA PRO A 421 5.55 -21.19 -5.07
C PRO A 421 4.28 -20.63 -5.73
N LEU A 422 4.43 -19.76 -6.72
CA LEU A 422 3.31 -19.03 -7.34
C LEU A 422 2.13 -19.94 -7.74
N ALA A 423 2.41 -21.06 -8.39
CA ALA A 423 1.39 -22.01 -8.84
C ALA A 423 0.59 -22.68 -7.71
N SER A 424 1.13 -22.66 -6.47
CA SER A 424 0.52 -23.28 -5.28
C SER A 424 -0.02 -22.25 -4.28
N GLN A 425 0.12 -20.95 -4.58
CA GLN A 425 -0.41 -19.91 -3.70
C GLN A 425 -1.94 -19.91 -3.72
N ASP A 426 -2.53 -19.89 -2.54
CA ASP A 426 -3.98 -19.77 -2.38
C ASP A 426 -4.37 -18.30 -2.25
N PRO A 427 -5.24 -17.75 -3.13
CA PRO A 427 -5.71 -16.38 -3.01
C PRO A 427 -6.38 -16.05 -1.67
N MET A 428 -7.00 -17.05 -1.02
CA MET A 428 -7.61 -16.86 0.31
C MET A 428 -6.60 -16.95 1.46
N GLY A 429 -5.32 -17.12 1.15
CA GLY A 429 -4.23 -17.11 2.13
C GLY A 429 -4.46 -18.00 3.33
N VAL A 430 -4.29 -17.45 4.52
CA VAL A 430 -4.42 -18.20 5.78
C VAL A 430 -5.85 -18.64 6.08
N LEU A 431 -6.87 -18.05 5.50
CA LEU A 431 -8.27 -18.46 5.77
C LEU A 431 -8.56 -19.90 5.37
N ASN A 432 -7.89 -20.43 4.36
CA ASN A 432 -8.00 -21.83 3.97
C ASN A 432 -7.07 -22.76 4.76
N LEU A 433 -6.19 -22.22 5.63
CA LEU A 433 -5.25 -22.95 6.50
C LEU A 433 -4.23 -23.83 5.75
N THR A 434 -4.23 -23.81 4.43
CA THR A 434 -3.34 -24.60 3.56
C THR A 434 -2.11 -23.81 3.13
N ASP A 435 -2.17 -22.48 3.23
CA ASP A 435 -1.10 -21.56 2.79
C ASP A 435 -0.83 -20.47 3.83
N LEU A 436 -0.01 -20.83 4.84
CA LEU A 436 0.35 -19.92 5.93
C LEU A 436 1.28 -18.77 5.52
N ALA A 437 1.79 -18.78 4.28
CA ALA A 437 2.58 -17.68 3.72
C ALA A 437 1.72 -16.59 3.07
N GLY A 438 0.40 -16.80 2.98
CA GLY A 438 -0.55 -15.83 2.44
C GLY A 438 -1.06 -14.85 3.49
N PHE A 439 -1.81 -13.85 3.03
CA PHE A 439 -2.42 -12.82 3.88
C PHE A 439 -3.26 -13.44 5.03
N PRO A 440 -3.14 -12.91 6.26
CA PRO A 440 -2.44 -11.71 6.70
C PRO A 440 -0.97 -11.90 7.10
N ASN A 441 -0.34 -13.05 6.81
CA ASN A 441 1.10 -13.23 7.00
C ASN A 441 1.89 -12.60 5.85
N GLY A 442 2.08 -11.30 5.91
CA GLY A 442 2.47 -10.47 4.78
C GLY A 442 1.28 -10.22 3.84
N ARG A 443 1.57 -9.70 2.66
CA ARG A 443 0.63 -9.55 1.53
C ARG A 443 1.36 -9.85 0.23
N ARG A 444 0.89 -10.85 -0.52
CA ARG A 444 1.37 -11.19 -1.86
C ARG A 444 0.46 -10.57 -2.92
N LEU A 445 0.92 -10.56 -4.16
CA LEU A 445 0.16 -10.03 -5.30
C LEU A 445 -1.11 -10.84 -5.61
N VAL A 446 -1.10 -12.15 -5.27
CA VAL A 446 -2.21 -13.07 -5.53
C VAL A 446 -3.26 -13.09 -4.41
N ASP A 447 -2.95 -12.54 -3.23
CA ASP A 447 -3.86 -12.57 -2.09
C ASP A 447 -5.11 -11.72 -2.40
N ASP A 448 -6.28 -12.34 -2.37
CA ASP A 448 -7.58 -11.72 -2.56
C ASP A 448 -8.00 -11.04 -1.26
N VAL A 449 -7.37 -9.88 -1.02
CA VAL A 449 -7.51 -9.19 0.26
C VAL A 449 -8.91 -8.62 0.47
N VAL A 450 -9.65 -8.33 -0.61
CA VAL A 450 -11.02 -7.81 -0.51
C VAL A 450 -11.94 -8.88 0.07
N ASP A 451 -11.95 -10.06 -0.53
CA ASP A 451 -12.74 -11.19 -0.04
C ASP A 451 -12.31 -11.61 1.37
N ILE A 452 -10.98 -11.66 1.63
CA ILE A 452 -10.44 -12.01 2.95
C ILE A 452 -10.92 -11.01 4.01
N GLU A 453 -10.77 -9.71 3.76
CA GLU A 453 -11.12 -8.68 4.75
C GLU A 453 -12.62 -8.52 4.95
N LEU A 454 -13.43 -8.68 3.89
CA LEU A 454 -14.89 -8.74 4.03
C LEU A 454 -15.31 -9.88 4.97
N ARG A 455 -14.75 -11.08 4.78
CA ARG A 455 -15.03 -12.24 5.64
C ARG A 455 -14.52 -12.03 7.07
N VAL A 456 -13.35 -11.43 7.24
CA VAL A 456 -12.80 -11.08 8.55
C VAL A 456 -13.67 -10.02 9.23
N ALA A 457 -14.12 -8.98 8.51
CA ALA A 457 -15.03 -7.98 9.02
C ALA A 457 -16.36 -8.62 9.50
N GLU A 458 -16.88 -9.60 8.78
CA GLU A 458 -18.09 -10.34 9.11
C GLU A 458 -17.87 -11.52 10.09
N GLY A 459 -16.67 -11.65 10.70
CA GLY A 459 -16.42 -12.51 11.85
C GLY A 459 -15.94 -13.93 11.56
N ILE A 460 -15.44 -14.23 10.35
CA ILE A 460 -14.98 -15.59 10.00
C ILE A 460 -13.93 -16.13 10.97
N LEU A 461 -13.06 -15.29 11.50
CA LEU A 461 -12.03 -15.67 12.46
C LEU A 461 -12.61 -16.24 13.76
N CYS A 462 -13.87 -15.91 14.07
CA CYS A 462 -14.57 -16.31 15.28
C CYS A 462 -15.53 -17.48 15.09
N THR A 463 -15.67 -18.00 13.86
CA THR A 463 -16.47 -19.22 13.62
C THR A 463 -15.86 -20.43 14.31
N ALA A 464 -16.70 -21.36 14.75
CA ALA A 464 -16.25 -22.56 15.48
C ALA A 464 -15.24 -23.39 14.67
N GLY A 465 -15.45 -23.51 13.36
CA GLY A 465 -14.57 -24.25 12.45
C GLY A 465 -13.18 -23.62 12.34
N VAL A 466 -13.11 -22.30 12.07
CA VAL A 466 -11.82 -21.59 11.96
C VAL A 466 -11.10 -21.57 13.29
N LYS A 467 -11.78 -21.28 14.42
CA LYS A 467 -11.17 -21.33 15.76
C LYS A 467 -10.59 -22.69 16.10
N ALA A 468 -11.32 -23.79 15.83
CA ALA A 468 -10.83 -25.13 16.11
C ALA A 468 -9.61 -25.48 15.24
N ALA A 469 -9.66 -25.15 13.96
CA ALA A 469 -8.59 -25.45 13.01
C ALA A 469 -7.33 -24.61 13.27
N THR A 470 -7.46 -23.31 13.56
CA THR A 470 -6.32 -22.43 13.89
C THR A 470 -5.69 -22.80 15.23
N LEU A 471 -6.51 -23.16 16.25
CA LEU A 471 -6.00 -23.61 17.55
C LEU A 471 -5.18 -24.89 17.42
N ALA A 472 -5.58 -25.82 16.55
CA ALA A 472 -4.81 -27.03 16.26
C ALA A 472 -3.42 -26.73 15.66
N LEU A 473 -3.25 -25.58 15.02
CA LEU A 473 -1.98 -25.08 14.49
C LEU A 473 -1.22 -24.18 15.49
N GLY A 474 -1.73 -23.99 16.71
CA GLY A 474 -1.16 -23.08 17.70
C GLY A 474 -1.39 -21.60 17.41
N VAL A 475 -2.36 -21.27 16.55
CA VAL A 475 -2.72 -19.91 16.13
C VAL A 475 -3.95 -19.44 16.91
N ASP A 476 -3.84 -18.26 17.55
CA ASP A 476 -4.93 -17.61 18.28
C ASP A 476 -5.46 -16.42 17.47
N THR A 477 -6.67 -16.56 16.95
CA THR A 477 -7.33 -15.56 16.12
C THR A 477 -7.75 -14.29 16.87
N GLY A 478 -7.53 -14.21 18.17
CA GLY A 478 -7.92 -13.06 19.00
C GLY A 478 -9.41 -12.98 19.32
N CYS A 479 -10.19 -13.99 18.98
CA CYS A 479 -11.62 -14.06 19.31
C CYS A 479 -11.82 -14.23 20.81
N GLY A 480 -12.16 -13.14 21.48
CA GLY A 480 -12.60 -13.15 22.87
C GLY A 480 -13.93 -13.89 23.06
N THR A 481 -14.33 -14.05 24.33
CA THR A 481 -15.61 -14.71 24.68
C THR A 481 -16.85 -13.91 24.24
N ASN A 482 -16.69 -12.63 23.95
CA ASN A 482 -17.80 -11.70 23.65
C ASN A 482 -18.05 -11.49 22.15
N VAL A 483 -17.20 -12.05 21.27
CA VAL A 483 -17.42 -11.94 19.83
C VAL A 483 -18.25 -13.11 19.38
N ALA A 484 -19.48 -12.87 18.95
CA ALA A 484 -20.32 -13.89 18.33
C ALA A 484 -19.77 -14.21 16.94
N ALA A 485 -19.66 -15.51 16.63
CA ALA A 485 -19.30 -15.93 15.30
C ALA A 485 -20.41 -15.60 14.31
N ASP A 486 -20.06 -15.02 13.18
CA ASP A 486 -20.98 -14.94 12.04
C ASP A 486 -20.92 -16.23 11.24
N ILE A 487 -22.06 -16.86 11.08
CA ILE A 487 -22.17 -18.11 10.30
C ILE A 487 -22.05 -17.87 8.80
N ASN A 488 -22.22 -16.64 8.32
CA ASN A 488 -22.20 -16.29 6.92
C ASN A 488 -20.85 -15.68 6.45
N GLY A 489 -19.93 -15.35 7.37
CA GLY A 489 -18.66 -14.69 7.05
C GLY A 489 -17.82 -15.41 5.99
N SER A 490 -17.93 -16.73 5.87
CA SER A 490 -17.22 -17.53 4.87
C SER A 490 -17.69 -17.33 3.42
N ALA A 491 -18.85 -16.76 3.19
CA ALA A 491 -19.45 -16.60 1.87
C ALA A 491 -19.21 -15.23 1.23
N PHE A 492 -18.72 -14.25 2.00
CA PHE A 492 -18.57 -12.86 1.52
C PHE A 492 -17.52 -12.71 0.43
N THR A 493 -17.86 -11.91 -0.59
CA THR A 493 -17.02 -11.62 -1.76
C THR A 493 -17.45 -10.29 -2.39
N ASP A 494 -16.54 -9.62 -3.10
CA ASP A 494 -16.85 -8.53 -4.03
C ASP A 494 -17.10 -9.03 -5.45
N GLY A 495 -17.01 -10.35 -5.67
CA GLY A 495 -17.25 -11.01 -6.96
C GLY A 495 -16.10 -10.91 -7.96
N ALA A 496 -15.01 -10.21 -7.65
CA ALA A 496 -13.87 -10.04 -8.53
C ALA A 496 -12.69 -10.91 -8.10
N ARG A 497 -12.33 -11.91 -8.90
CA ARG A 497 -11.16 -12.77 -8.64
C ARG A 497 -10.40 -13.04 -9.93
N SER A 498 -9.07 -13.08 -9.84
CA SER A 498 -8.18 -13.42 -10.94
C SER A 498 -7.33 -14.65 -10.61
N SER A 499 -6.82 -15.32 -11.64
CA SER A 499 -5.84 -16.39 -11.44
C SER A 499 -4.46 -15.81 -11.08
N ASN A 500 -3.63 -16.61 -10.40
CA ASN A 500 -2.31 -16.18 -9.94
C ASN A 500 -1.44 -15.61 -11.07
N SER A 501 -1.46 -16.23 -12.25
CA SER A 501 -0.70 -15.79 -13.43
C SER A 501 -1.24 -14.51 -14.09
N GLN A 502 -2.47 -14.08 -13.75
CA GLN A 502 -3.04 -12.83 -14.25
C GLN A 502 -2.63 -11.61 -13.43
N VAL A 503 -2.06 -11.81 -12.23
CA VAL A 503 -1.66 -10.76 -11.31
C VAL A 503 -0.18 -10.78 -10.94
N SER A 504 0.53 -11.94 -11.14
CA SER A 504 1.92 -12.08 -10.73
C SER A 504 2.75 -12.93 -11.68
N THR A 505 4.10 -12.82 -11.57
CA THR A 505 5.10 -13.60 -12.31
C THR A 505 6.03 -14.35 -11.33
N GLU A 506 6.78 -15.34 -11.84
CA GLU A 506 7.69 -16.18 -11.06
C GLU A 506 8.97 -15.47 -10.59
N ALA A 507 9.33 -14.34 -11.21
CA ALA A 507 10.60 -13.67 -10.95
C ALA A 507 10.43 -12.19 -10.60
N PHE A 508 11.38 -11.68 -9.81
CA PHE A 508 11.42 -10.27 -9.43
C PHE A 508 11.39 -9.34 -10.67
N PRO A 509 10.57 -8.28 -10.68
CA PRO A 509 9.82 -7.70 -9.55
C PRO A 509 8.46 -8.35 -9.27
N TYR A 510 8.16 -9.53 -9.77
CA TYR A 510 6.93 -10.31 -9.65
C TYR A 510 5.69 -9.71 -10.30
N LEU A 511 5.76 -8.45 -10.70
CA LEU A 511 4.69 -7.67 -11.29
C LEU A 511 4.64 -7.87 -12.82
N LEU A 512 3.44 -7.91 -13.36
CA LEU A 512 3.21 -8.06 -14.80
C LEU A 512 3.71 -6.85 -15.59
N THR A 513 4.06 -7.10 -16.85
CA THR A 513 4.36 -6.05 -17.84
C THR A 513 3.16 -5.10 -17.96
N PRO A 514 3.37 -3.78 -17.96
CA PRO A 514 2.26 -2.83 -18.06
C PRO A 514 1.57 -2.93 -19.42
N ILE A 515 0.30 -2.63 -19.43
CA ILE A 515 -0.52 -2.56 -20.64
C ILE A 515 0.03 -1.45 -21.53
N ALA A 516 0.18 -1.72 -22.82
CA ALA A 516 0.70 -0.76 -23.78
C ALA A 516 -0.34 0.30 -24.14
N GLY A 517 0.05 1.57 -24.16
CA GLY A 517 -0.81 2.67 -24.58
C GLY A 517 -1.27 2.57 -26.03
N SER A 518 -0.42 1.98 -26.89
CA SER A 518 -0.77 1.63 -28.28
C SER A 518 -0.36 0.18 -28.55
N PRO A 519 -1.27 -0.79 -28.32
CA PRO A 519 -0.96 -2.22 -28.46
C PRO A 519 -0.82 -2.65 -29.93
N ASN A 520 -1.41 -1.92 -30.87
CA ASN A 520 -1.47 -2.33 -32.28
C ASN A 520 -0.18 -2.00 -33.01
N GLY A 521 0.74 -2.98 -33.06
CA GLY A 521 1.95 -2.92 -33.88
C GLY A 521 1.70 -3.01 -35.38
N THR A 522 0.54 -3.50 -35.80
CA THR A 522 0.29 -3.91 -37.16
C THR A 522 -1.12 -3.60 -37.59
N SER A 523 -1.55 -2.48 -37.78
CA SER A 523 -2.72 -2.30 -38.60
C SER A 523 -2.45 -1.30 -39.67
N ASN A 524 -2.22 -1.85 -40.80
CA ASN A 524 -2.91 -1.37 -41.99
C ASN A 524 -3.22 -2.51 -42.86
#